data_9a3209d296ef68ec209f95e3d91591c6
#
_entry.id   9a3209d296ef68ec209f95e3d91591c6
#
_cell.length_a   1.000
_cell.length_b   1.000
_cell.length_c   1.000
_cell.angle_alpha   90.00
_cell.angle_beta   90.00
_cell.angle_gamma   90.00
#
_symmetry.space_group_name_H-M   'P 1'
#
loop_
_entity.id
_entity.type
_entity.pdbx_description
1 polymer ?
#
loop_
_entity_poly.entity_id
_entity_poly.type
_entity_poly.pdbx_seq_one_letter_code
_entity_poly.pdbx_strand_id
1 'polypeptide(L)'
;PFPAGVGWVDRELPGWSQKQLQASLKLVRELMVPNWDIHPEMITHTRVIDIKTGRPMQQINPATMENSYPRTKKSVDELAAYLAYALRILKNCGLPCEGVTTPGGFGNLVENELPLAVHEAVRDVYGSELPHYFKYVVNGDESTQPRLEHIRNVDSSDPKVTVNVPACTGDWFGG
;
A
#
# COMPACT_ATOMS: atom_id res chain seq x y z
N PRO A 1 8.98 1.79 1.44
CA PRO A 1 8.76 2.95 0.61
C PRO A 1 9.82 3.99 0.86
N PHE A 2 10.27 4.65 -0.20
CA PHE A 2 11.26 5.71 -0.10
C PHE A 2 10.65 7.05 -0.42
N PRO A 3 11.12 8.10 0.23
CA PRO A 3 10.85 9.44 -0.26
C PRO A 3 11.24 9.52 -1.74
N ALA A 4 10.36 10.08 -2.54
CA ALA A 4 10.63 10.27 -3.96
C ALA A 4 11.98 10.96 -4.17
N GLY A 5 12.84 10.38 -4.98
CA GLY A 5 14.18 10.87 -5.25
C GLY A 5 15.30 10.26 -4.41
N VAL A 6 14.98 9.39 -3.45
CA VAL A 6 16.01 8.70 -2.64
C VAL A 6 16.45 7.37 -3.23
N GLY A 7 15.62 6.76 -4.07
CA GLY A 7 15.91 5.48 -4.72
C GLY A 7 14.86 4.41 -4.43
N TRP A 8 15.14 3.21 -4.87
CA TRP A 8 14.22 2.08 -4.85
C TRP A 8 14.83 0.91 -4.08
N VAL A 9 14.14 0.41 -3.09
CA VAL A 9 14.64 -0.68 -2.23
C VAL A 9 14.90 -1.99 -3.00
N ASP A 10 14.22 -2.21 -4.10
CA ASP A 10 14.40 -3.37 -4.96
C ASP A 10 15.49 -3.20 -6.03
N ARG A 11 16.12 -2.05 -6.11
CA ARG A 11 17.11 -1.74 -7.18
C ARG A 11 18.35 -1.05 -6.63
N GLU A 12 18.21 0.22 -6.27
CA GLU A 12 19.33 1.06 -5.89
C GLU A 12 18.92 2.11 -4.86
N LEU A 13 19.74 2.26 -3.84
CA LEU A 13 19.62 3.33 -2.84
C LEU A 13 20.84 4.23 -2.92
N PRO A 14 20.67 5.54 -3.18
CA PRO A 14 21.78 6.48 -3.16
C PRO A 14 22.57 6.42 -1.86
N GLY A 15 23.88 6.31 -1.97
CA GLY A 15 24.77 6.19 -0.82
C GLY A 15 24.88 4.79 -0.21
N TRP A 16 24.17 3.80 -0.75
CA TRP A 16 24.27 2.41 -0.32
C TRP A 16 24.94 1.56 -1.40
N SER A 17 25.88 0.71 -1.00
CA SER A 17 26.35 -0.35 -1.89
C SER A 17 25.27 -1.45 -2.01
N GLN A 18 25.28 -2.19 -3.10
CA GLN A 18 24.39 -3.35 -3.26
C GLN A 18 24.56 -4.38 -2.14
N LYS A 19 25.79 -4.54 -1.63
CA LYS A 19 26.06 -5.41 -0.48
C LYS A 19 25.31 -4.96 0.78
N GLN A 20 25.30 -3.67 1.07
CA GLN A 20 24.56 -3.11 2.23
C GLN A 20 23.04 -3.28 2.06
N LEU A 21 22.54 -2.99 0.86
CA LEU A 21 21.11 -3.17 0.55
C LEU A 21 20.70 -4.64 0.73
N GLN A 22 21.43 -5.58 0.16
CA GLN A 22 21.12 -7.00 0.28
C GLN A 22 21.28 -7.51 1.72
N ALA A 23 22.23 -7.01 2.49
CA ALA A 23 22.37 -7.34 3.90
C ALA A 23 21.17 -6.84 4.72
N SER A 24 20.67 -5.62 4.45
CA SER A 24 19.48 -5.09 5.08
C SER A 24 18.23 -5.90 4.76
N LEU A 25 18.01 -6.22 3.48
CA LEU A 25 16.88 -7.06 3.05
C LEU A 25 16.93 -8.46 3.66
N LYS A 26 18.14 -9.01 3.82
CA LYS A 26 18.33 -10.29 4.52
C LYS A 26 17.85 -10.21 5.96
N LEU A 27 18.23 -9.16 6.69
CA LEU A 27 17.77 -8.97 8.09
C LEU A 27 16.25 -8.85 8.17
N VAL A 28 15.63 -8.13 7.25
CA VAL A 28 14.15 -8.04 7.20
C VAL A 28 13.53 -9.42 7.02
N ARG A 29 14.04 -10.22 6.06
CA ARG A 29 13.53 -11.57 5.83
C ARG A 29 13.73 -12.52 7.01
N GLU A 30 14.86 -12.42 7.69
CA GLU A 30 15.20 -13.34 8.78
C GLU A 30 14.57 -12.97 10.12
N LEU A 31 14.44 -11.68 10.42
CA LEU A 31 14.03 -11.20 11.74
C LEU A 31 12.61 -10.63 11.74
N MET A 32 12.18 -9.98 10.66
CA MET A 32 10.87 -9.32 10.62
C MET A 32 9.79 -10.26 10.08
N VAL A 33 10.01 -10.82 8.92
CA VAL A 33 9.01 -11.68 8.23
C VAL A 33 8.43 -12.80 9.09
N PRO A 34 9.21 -13.53 9.92
CA PRO A 34 8.65 -14.59 10.78
C PRO A 34 7.66 -14.08 11.84
N ASN A 35 7.69 -12.79 12.18
CA ASN A 35 6.95 -12.25 13.32
C ASN A 35 6.02 -11.08 12.95
N TRP A 36 6.16 -10.52 11.76
CA TRP A 36 5.47 -9.30 11.35
C TRP A 36 4.96 -9.45 9.93
N ASP A 37 3.77 -8.96 9.69
CA ASP A 37 3.30 -8.74 8.32
C ASP A 37 3.98 -7.52 7.72
N ILE A 38 4.33 -7.62 6.43
CA ILE A 38 5.08 -6.58 5.74
C ILE A 38 4.18 -5.96 4.68
N HIS A 39 3.89 -4.69 4.84
CA HIS A 39 3.07 -3.93 3.90
C HIS A 39 3.85 -2.79 3.25
N PRO A 40 3.54 -2.45 2.01
CA PRO A 40 3.93 -1.16 1.49
C PRO A 40 2.98 -0.11 2.06
N GLU A 41 3.51 0.98 2.58
CA GLU A 41 2.72 2.18 2.84
C GLU A 41 2.77 3.05 1.58
N MET A 42 2.08 2.60 0.56
CA MET A 42 2.16 3.07 -0.82
C MET A 42 3.59 3.00 -1.40
N ILE A 43 3.87 3.76 -2.46
CA ILE A 43 5.18 3.69 -3.12
C ILE A 43 6.22 4.52 -2.36
N THR A 44 5.89 5.73 -1.96
CA THR A 44 6.85 6.68 -1.39
C THR A 44 6.45 7.24 -0.02
N HIS A 45 5.21 7.11 0.37
CA HIS A 45 4.56 7.79 1.48
C HIS A 45 4.49 9.33 1.31
N THR A 46 5.10 9.87 0.27
CA THR A 46 5.18 11.32 0.02
C THR A 46 4.64 11.67 -1.36
N ARG A 47 5.43 11.47 -2.40
CA ARG A 47 5.11 11.87 -3.78
C ARG A 47 4.42 10.75 -4.55
N VAL A 48 3.37 11.10 -5.26
CA VAL A 48 2.77 10.20 -6.25
C VAL A 48 3.78 9.90 -7.34
N ILE A 49 3.89 8.64 -7.70
CA ILE A 49 4.76 8.16 -8.77
C ILE A 49 3.93 7.98 -10.05
N ASP A 50 4.43 8.49 -11.15
CA ASP A 50 3.98 8.06 -12.46
C ASP A 50 4.50 6.63 -12.69
N ILE A 51 3.61 5.66 -12.59
CA ILE A 51 4.00 4.23 -12.68
C ILE A 51 4.49 3.81 -14.07
N LYS A 52 4.23 4.61 -15.12
CA LYS A 52 4.75 4.35 -16.46
C LYS A 52 6.24 4.69 -16.58
N THR A 53 6.65 5.74 -15.90
CA THR A 53 8.04 6.23 -15.94
C THR A 53 8.85 5.85 -14.71
N GLY A 54 8.18 5.48 -13.61
CA GLY A 54 8.79 5.26 -12.31
C GLY A 54 9.32 6.54 -11.66
N ARG A 55 8.86 7.70 -12.09
CA ARG A 55 9.32 9.00 -11.59
C ARG A 55 8.26 9.71 -10.76
N PRO A 56 8.66 10.47 -9.75
CA PRO A 56 7.73 11.29 -8.99
C PRO A 56 7.14 12.39 -9.87
N MET A 57 5.87 12.69 -9.63
CA MET A 57 5.21 13.81 -10.29
C MET A 57 5.99 15.11 -10.02
N GLN A 58 6.15 15.93 -11.05
CA GLN A 58 7.01 17.13 -11.01
C GLN A 58 6.49 18.18 -10.02
N GLN A 59 5.20 18.48 -10.09
CA GLN A 59 4.58 19.48 -9.24
C GLN A 59 4.37 18.94 -7.82
N ILE A 60 4.39 19.83 -6.83
CA ILE A 60 4.06 19.50 -5.44
C ILE A 60 2.73 20.20 -5.11
N ASN A 61 1.69 19.41 -4.99
CA ASN A 61 0.35 19.86 -4.60
C ASN A 61 -0.45 18.64 -4.06
N PRO A 62 -1.64 18.83 -3.49
CA PRO A 62 -2.40 17.72 -2.93
C PRO A 62 -2.68 16.56 -3.90
N ALA A 63 -2.76 16.81 -5.21
CA ALA A 63 -3.00 15.77 -6.20
C ALA A 63 -1.76 14.91 -6.51
N THR A 64 -0.58 15.35 -6.08
CA THR A 64 0.70 14.69 -6.30
C THR A 64 1.36 14.20 -5.01
N MET A 65 0.60 14.21 -3.90
CA MET A 65 1.00 13.67 -2.61
C MET A 65 0.20 12.40 -2.30
N GLU A 66 0.87 11.32 -1.94
CA GLU A 66 0.21 10.04 -1.69
C GLU A 66 -0.79 10.09 -0.54
N ASN A 67 -0.52 10.86 0.51
CA ASN A 67 -1.44 11.01 1.64
C ASN A 67 -2.80 11.66 1.31
N SER A 68 -2.97 12.16 0.10
CA SER A 68 -4.22 12.75 -0.39
C SER A 68 -4.61 12.27 -1.79
N TYR A 69 -3.92 11.27 -2.32
CA TYR A 69 -4.20 10.69 -3.63
C TYR A 69 -5.30 9.61 -3.57
N PRO A 70 -6.12 9.47 -4.60
CA PRO A 70 -6.27 10.38 -5.73
C PRO A 70 -7.15 11.58 -5.39
N ARG A 71 -6.99 12.68 -6.10
CA ARG A 71 -7.83 13.90 -5.98
C ARG A 71 -8.93 13.96 -7.03
N THR A 72 -9.03 12.96 -7.87
CA THR A 72 -10.09 12.78 -8.88
C THR A 72 -10.55 11.33 -8.85
N LYS A 73 -11.73 11.05 -9.38
CA LYS A 73 -12.21 9.67 -9.52
C LYS A 73 -11.19 8.83 -10.29
N LYS A 74 -10.95 7.64 -9.80
CA LYS A 74 -10.12 6.62 -10.44
C LYS A 74 -10.93 5.33 -10.57
N SER A 75 -10.70 4.59 -11.63
CA SER A 75 -11.24 3.24 -11.76
C SER A 75 -10.53 2.28 -10.81
N VAL A 76 -11.17 1.14 -10.57
CA VAL A 76 -10.55 0.03 -9.83
C VAL A 76 -9.21 -0.36 -10.47
N ASP A 77 -9.16 -0.48 -11.80
CA ASP A 77 -7.95 -0.88 -12.53
C ASP A 77 -6.81 0.12 -12.39
N GLU A 78 -7.11 1.43 -12.44
CA GLU A 78 -6.10 2.47 -12.24
C GLU A 78 -5.51 2.43 -10.81
N LEU A 79 -6.36 2.23 -9.81
CA LEU A 79 -5.93 2.09 -8.42
C LEU A 79 -5.17 0.79 -8.20
N ALA A 80 -5.68 -0.32 -8.71
CA ALA A 80 -5.04 -1.62 -8.61
C ALA A 80 -3.65 -1.60 -9.26
N ALA A 81 -3.49 -0.95 -10.41
CA ALA A 81 -2.19 -0.79 -11.05
C ALA A 81 -1.19 -0.02 -10.18
N TYR A 82 -1.64 1.02 -9.49
CA TYR A 82 -0.82 1.80 -8.56
C TYR A 82 -0.39 0.98 -7.34
N LEU A 83 -1.34 0.29 -6.71
CA LEU A 83 -1.08 -0.58 -5.56
C LEU A 83 -0.17 -1.76 -5.95
N ALA A 84 -0.44 -2.40 -7.08
CA ALA A 84 0.39 -3.49 -7.60
C ALA A 84 1.84 -3.04 -7.87
N TYR A 85 2.06 -1.79 -8.26
CA TYR A 85 3.41 -1.26 -8.42
C TYR A 85 4.18 -1.27 -7.08
N ALA A 86 3.54 -0.81 -6.00
CA ALA A 86 4.13 -0.85 -4.65
C ALA A 86 4.40 -2.29 -4.18
N LEU A 87 3.43 -3.19 -4.37
CA LEU A 87 3.54 -4.60 -4.01
C LEU A 87 4.66 -5.31 -4.77
N ARG A 88 4.83 -5.03 -6.06
CA ARG A 88 5.92 -5.61 -6.87
C ARG A 88 7.30 -5.20 -6.37
N ILE A 89 7.46 -3.99 -5.82
CA ILE A 89 8.72 -3.59 -5.19
C ILE A 89 9.07 -4.52 -4.03
N LEU A 90 8.11 -4.83 -3.15
CA LEU A 90 8.33 -5.77 -2.04
C LEU A 90 8.56 -7.19 -2.55
N LYS A 91 7.80 -7.64 -3.54
CA LYS A 91 7.99 -8.97 -4.15
C LYS A 91 9.39 -9.12 -4.76
N ASN A 92 9.90 -8.10 -5.43
CA ASN A 92 11.26 -8.08 -5.97
C ASN A 92 12.33 -8.17 -4.87
N CYS A 93 12.00 -7.71 -3.66
CA CYS A 93 12.86 -7.87 -2.48
C CYS A 93 12.74 -9.27 -1.83
N GLY A 94 11.88 -10.15 -2.35
CA GLY A 94 11.61 -11.46 -1.76
C GLY A 94 10.85 -11.38 -0.43
N LEU A 95 10.03 -10.35 -0.26
CA LEU A 95 9.20 -10.15 0.93
C LEU A 95 7.76 -10.63 0.66
N PRO A 96 7.16 -11.44 1.54
CA PRO A 96 5.74 -11.78 1.48
C PRO A 96 4.89 -10.55 1.82
N CYS A 97 3.67 -10.50 1.28
CA CYS A 97 2.75 -9.43 1.59
C CYS A 97 1.31 -9.85 1.22
N GLU A 98 0.37 -9.63 2.11
CA GLU A 98 -1.04 -9.94 1.90
C GLU A 98 -1.94 -8.72 1.97
N GLY A 99 -1.36 -7.53 2.05
CA GLY A 99 -2.12 -6.30 2.18
C GLY A 99 -1.34 -5.04 1.87
N VAL A 100 -1.95 -3.91 2.19
CA VAL A 100 -1.35 -2.59 2.03
C VAL A 100 -1.67 -1.68 3.21
N THR A 101 -0.83 -0.71 3.48
CA THR A 101 -1.13 0.38 4.41
C THR A 101 -1.32 1.67 3.62
N THR A 102 -2.35 2.43 3.92
CA THR A 102 -2.64 3.69 3.22
C THR A 102 -2.19 4.89 4.05
N PRO A 103 -1.39 5.81 3.49
CA PRO A 103 -0.99 7.01 4.21
C PRO A 103 -2.15 8.02 4.27
N GLY A 104 -2.46 8.51 5.46
CA GLY A 104 -3.42 9.57 5.68
C GLY A 104 -4.73 9.42 4.89
N GLY A 105 -5.08 10.43 4.13
CA GLY A 105 -6.31 10.45 3.32
C GLY A 105 -6.23 9.74 1.97
N PHE A 106 -5.24 8.87 1.74
CA PHE A 106 -5.21 8.06 0.53
C PHE A 106 -6.51 7.29 0.34
N GLY A 107 -7.09 7.39 -0.84
CA GLY A 107 -8.31 6.69 -1.19
C GLY A 107 -9.62 7.34 -0.71
N ASN A 108 -9.59 8.43 0.06
CA ASN A 108 -10.82 9.06 0.59
C ASN A 108 -11.83 9.51 -0.48
N LEU A 109 -11.41 9.76 -1.71
CA LEU A 109 -12.32 10.10 -2.82
C LEU A 109 -12.75 8.91 -3.68
N VAL A 110 -12.27 7.73 -3.33
CA VAL A 110 -12.51 6.46 -4.05
C VAL A 110 -12.75 5.30 -3.07
N GLU A 111 -13.45 5.57 -2.00
CA GLU A 111 -13.69 4.61 -0.90
C GLU A 111 -14.42 3.34 -1.37
N ASN A 112 -15.29 3.47 -2.35
CA ASN A 112 -16.01 2.32 -2.92
C ASN A 112 -15.14 1.46 -3.84
N GLU A 113 -14.16 2.07 -4.51
CA GLU A 113 -13.26 1.41 -5.45
C GLU A 113 -12.02 0.81 -4.75
N LEU A 114 -11.59 1.43 -3.65
CA LEU A 114 -10.36 1.07 -2.96
C LEU A 114 -10.30 -0.39 -2.50
N PRO A 115 -11.30 -0.95 -1.82
CA PRO A 115 -11.24 -2.34 -1.35
C PRO A 115 -11.11 -3.35 -2.49
N LEU A 116 -11.80 -3.11 -3.61
CA LEU A 116 -11.67 -3.98 -4.78
C LEU A 116 -10.30 -3.81 -5.46
N ALA A 117 -9.80 -2.59 -5.54
CA ALA A 117 -8.47 -2.34 -6.08
C ALA A 117 -7.36 -3.01 -5.25
N VAL A 118 -7.50 -3.03 -3.92
CA VAL A 118 -6.59 -3.79 -3.03
C VAL A 118 -6.67 -5.28 -3.34
N HIS A 119 -7.90 -5.82 -3.46
CA HIS A 119 -8.10 -7.24 -3.80
C HIS A 119 -7.39 -7.61 -5.10
N GLU A 120 -7.68 -6.89 -6.17
CA GLU A 120 -7.11 -7.17 -7.49
C GLU A 120 -5.58 -7.03 -7.49
N ALA A 121 -5.04 -6.01 -6.81
CA ALA A 121 -3.61 -5.78 -6.76
C ALA A 121 -2.86 -6.88 -5.99
N VAL A 122 -3.36 -7.27 -4.82
CA VAL A 122 -2.71 -8.30 -3.98
C VAL A 122 -2.83 -9.67 -4.64
N ARG A 123 -4.00 -9.98 -5.19
CA ARG A 123 -4.21 -11.22 -5.95
C ARG A 123 -3.29 -11.31 -7.18
N ASP A 124 -3.19 -10.24 -7.96
CA ASP A 124 -2.30 -10.19 -9.15
C ASP A 124 -0.83 -10.41 -8.77
N VAL A 125 -0.38 -9.80 -7.70
CA VAL A 125 1.05 -9.84 -7.34
C VAL A 125 1.39 -11.05 -6.49
N TYR A 126 0.58 -11.41 -5.51
CA TYR A 126 0.89 -12.44 -4.51
C TYR A 126 0.00 -13.67 -4.56
N GLY A 127 -1.14 -13.60 -5.24
CA GLY A 127 -2.09 -14.72 -5.33
C GLY A 127 -2.95 -14.90 -4.09
N SER A 128 -2.97 -13.94 -3.16
CA SER A 128 -3.84 -14.00 -1.99
C SER A 128 -5.29 -13.72 -2.35
N GLU A 129 -6.20 -14.55 -1.84
CA GLU A 129 -7.64 -14.44 -2.09
C GLU A 129 -8.38 -13.68 -0.97
N LEU A 130 -7.71 -13.41 0.14
CA LEU A 130 -8.26 -12.67 1.27
C LEU A 130 -7.31 -11.54 1.69
N PRO A 131 -7.12 -10.54 0.85
CA PRO A 131 -6.25 -9.42 1.18
C PRO A 131 -6.86 -8.50 2.23
N HIS A 132 -6.00 -7.74 2.87
CA HIS A 132 -6.40 -6.72 3.83
C HIS A 132 -5.69 -5.39 3.58
N TYR A 133 -6.23 -4.34 4.19
CA TYR A 133 -5.55 -3.04 4.19
C TYR A 133 -5.78 -2.30 5.50
N PHE A 134 -4.79 -1.51 5.85
CA PHE A 134 -4.84 -0.62 6.99
C PHE A 134 -5.14 0.80 6.51
N LYS A 135 -6.23 1.35 7.01
CA LYS A 135 -6.60 2.74 6.80
C LYS A 135 -6.78 3.39 8.16
N TYR A 136 -6.31 4.62 8.32
CA TYR A 136 -6.46 5.30 9.60
C TYR A 136 -7.95 5.54 9.93
N VAL A 137 -8.26 5.54 11.22
CA VAL A 137 -9.61 5.83 11.71
C VAL A 137 -9.86 7.35 11.58
N VAL A 138 -10.92 7.71 10.88
CA VAL A 138 -11.35 9.11 10.75
C VAL A 138 -12.07 9.52 12.03
N ASN A 139 -11.95 10.78 12.43
CA ASN A 139 -12.70 11.33 13.54
C ASN A 139 -14.19 11.03 13.41
N GLY A 140 -14.76 10.36 14.42
CA GLY A 140 -16.15 9.91 14.41
C GLY A 140 -16.35 8.45 14.07
N ASP A 141 -15.35 7.74 13.62
CA ASP A 141 -15.41 6.29 13.53
C ASP A 141 -15.38 5.68 14.93
N GLU A 142 -16.39 4.91 15.25
CA GLU A 142 -16.57 4.35 16.59
C GLU A 142 -15.89 3.00 16.78
N SER A 143 -15.42 2.37 15.70
CA SER A 143 -14.90 1.01 15.74
C SER A 143 -13.56 0.87 15.06
N THR A 144 -12.62 0.26 15.78
CA THR A 144 -11.31 -0.19 15.27
C THR A 144 -11.31 -1.68 14.91
N GLN A 145 -12.49 -2.33 14.95
CA GLN A 145 -12.58 -3.74 14.60
C GLN A 145 -12.42 -3.97 13.11
N PRO A 146 -11.72 -5.04 12.69
CA PRO A 146 -11.68 -5.45 11.31
C PRO A 146 -13.07 -5.65 10.73
N ARG A 147 -13.28 -5.20 9.50
CA ARG A 147 -14.55 -5.31 8.81
C ARG A 147 -14.37 -5.71 7.35
N LEU A 148 -15.36 -6.43 6.85
CA LEU A 148 -15.40 -6.77 5.43
C LEU A 148 -15.90 -5.57 4.64
N GLU A 149 -15.05 -5.00 3.80
CA GLU A 149 -15.39 -3.81 3.03
C GLU A 149 -15.93 -4.13 1.64
N HIS A 150 -15.45 -5.20 1.05
CA HIS A 150 -15.88 -5.57 -0.28
C HIS A 150 -16.21 -7.04 -0.33
N ILE A 151 -17.47 -7.31 -0.60
CA ILE A 151 -17.96 -8.66 -0.79
C ILE A 151 -18.66 -8.68 -2.15
N ARG A 152 -18.03 -9.26 -3.16
CA ARG A 152 -18.63 -9.53 -4.48
C ARG A 152 -18.68 -11.01 -4.73
N ASN A 153 -19.70 -11.39 -5.49
CA ASN A 153 -19.83 -12.77 -5.99
C ASN A 153 -19.81 -13.82 -4.87
N VAL A 154 -20.43 -13.53 -3.73
CA VAL A 154 -20.40 -14.39 -2.53
C VAL A 154 -20.93 -15.78 -2.84
N ASP A 155 -21.88 -15.86 -3.77
CA ASP A 155 -22.51 -17.11 -4.22
C ASP A 155 -21.84 -17.73 -5.46
N SER A 156 -20.67 -17.22 -5.86
CA SER A 156 -19.93 -17.69 -7.03
C SER A 156 -18.69 -18.48 -6.63
N SER A 157 -18.05 -19.09 -7.61
CA SER A 157 -16.76 -19.75 -7.46
C SER A 157 -15.58 -18.78 -7.31
N ASP A 158 -15.81 -17.46 -7.43
CA ASP A 158 -14.78 -16.41 -7.33
C ASP A 158 -15.27 -15.27 -6.42
N PRO A 159 -15.49 -15.54 -5.11
CA PRO A 159 -15.87 -14.50 -4.17
C PRO A 159 -14.71 -13.54 -3.96
N LYS A 160 -14.99 -12.23 -3.98
CA LYS A 160 -13.99 -11.19 -3.71
C LYS A 160 -14.27 -10.55 -2.37
N VAL A 161 -13.38 -10.73 -1.44
CA VAL A 161 -13.48 -10.21 -0.08
C VAL A 161 -12.21 -9.44 0.26
N THR A 162 -12.36 -8.24 0.82
CA THR A 162 -11.23 -7.46 1.33
C THR A 162 -11.53 -7.04 2.75
N VAL A 163 -10.56 -7.18 3.62
CA VAL A 163 -10.67 -6.82 5.02
C VAL A 163 -10.05 -5.44 5.24
N ASN A 164 -10.83 -4.49 5.74
CA ASN A 164 -10.30 -3.26 6.29
C ASN A 164 -9.96 -3.49 7.77
N VAL A 165 -8.73 -3.24 8.15
CA VAL A 165 -8.27 -3.23 9.52
C VAL A 165 -8.01 -1.77 9.91
N PRO A 166 -8.98 -1.08 10.55
CA PRO A 166 -8.83 0.32 10.90
C PRO A 166 -7.63 0.50 11.82
N ALA A 167 -6.63 1.21 11.34
CA ALA A 167 -5.44 1.50 12.12
C ALA A 167 -5.66 2.78 12.93
N CYS A 168 -5.67 2.65 14.23
CA CYS A 168 -5.63 3.80 15.10
C CYS A 168 -4.20 4.39 15.07
N THR A 169 -3.96 5.27 14.12
CA THR A 169 -2.77 6.13 14.15
C THR A 169 -3.03 7.38 14.99
N GLY A 170 -3.93 7.25 15.97
CA GLY A 170 -4.23 8.33 16.88
C GLY A 170 -2.95 8.94 17.43
N ASP A 171 -2.95 10.23 17.57
CA ASP A 171 -1.87 11.04 18.12
C ASP A 171 -1.34 10.45 19.43
N TRP A 172 -0.34 9.61 19.31
CA TRP A 172 0.42 9.13 20.46
C TRP A 172 1.09 10.28 21.20
N PHE A 173 1.13 11.45 20.58
CA PHE A 173 1.78 12.66 21.05
C PHE A 173 0.84 13.88 21.07
N GLY A 174 -0.41 13.72 20.68
CA GLY A 174 -1.42 14.74 20.73
C GLY A 174 -1.92 14.93 22.15
N GLY A 175 -1.41 15.95 22.82
CA GLY A 175 -2.01 16.48 24.03
C GLY A 175 -3.20 17.36 23.70
#